data_e9caa033708717a256ef0c7caf3ed809
#
_entry.id   e9caa033708717a256ef0c7caf3ed809
#
_cell.length_a   1.000
_cell.length_b   1.000
_cell.length_c   1.000
_cell.angle_alpha   90.00
_cell.angle_beta   90.00
_cell.angle_gamma   90.00
#
_symmetry.space_group_name_H-M   'P 1'
#
loop_
_entity.id
_entity.type
_entity.pdbx_description
1 polymer ?
#
loop_
_entity_poly.entity_id
_entity_poly.type
_entity_poly.pdbx_seq_one_letter_code
_entity_poly.pdbx_strand_id
1 'polypeptide(L)'
;MQDIIADFLGEWCKGFNVWGIVFKIAIVVIMSAIVGCERATKRHAAGLRTFMLVSLISMLAAAVDGYMIGTFGAKFSFAIGATIIGLAIVSSNTILYSSKSQLKGLTTSVALWGMCLISILIGLDLYTAALIAFAAFMLCLTGFMNPEYALKRRSNHFEIHLELTSKNSLQDFIAAVRKLGLKIDDIELNTAYMNSGLYVYSIALTIVSGEFKKAV
;
A
#
# COMPACT_ATOMS: atom_id res chain seq x y z
N MET A 1 25.83 -11.66 -12.89
CA MET A 1 25.07 -12.60 -12.07
C MET A 1 24.27 -13.45 -13.05
N GLN A 2 24.48 -14.76 -13.07
CA GLN A 2 23.68 -15.65 -13.94
C GLN A 2 22.30 -15.81 -13.30
N ASP A 3 21.24 -15.50 -14.05
CA ASP A 3 19.87 -15.67 -13.57
C ASP A 3 19.38 -17.05 -14.04
N ILE A 4 19.03 -17.91 -13.08
CA ILE A 4 18.68 -19.32 -13.35
C ILE A 4 17.47 -19.42 -14.31
N ILE A 5 16.48 -18.56 -14.13
CA ILE A 5 15.28 -18.59 -14.98
C ILE A 5 15.61 -18.06 -16.39
N ALA A 6 16.40 -16.97 -16.46
CA ALA A 6 16.80 -16.43 -17.75
C ALA A 6 17.67 -17.43 -18.57
N ASP A 7 18.53 -18.20 -17.90
CA ASP A 7 19.36 -19.21 -18.55
C ASP A 7 18.53 -20.44 -18.98
N PHE A 8 17.51 -20.82 -18.21
CA PHE A 8 16.59 -21.89 -18.57
C PHE A 8 15.69 -21.53 -19.77
N LEU A 9 15.21 -20.28 -19.84
CA LEU A 9 14.35 -19.81 -20.95
C LEU A 9 15.11 -19.57 -22.25
N GLY A 10 16.44 -19.33 -22.15
CA GLY A 10 17.31 -19.09 -23.30
C GLY A 10 17.43 -17.62 -23.70
N GLU A 11 18.25 -17.38 -24.74
CA GLU A 11 18.63 -16.00 -25.14
C GLU A 11 17.48 -15.14 -25.69
N TRP A 12 16.37 -15.77 -26.12
CA TRP A 12 15.23 -15.03 -26.70
C TRP A 12 14.51 -14.14 -25.68
N CYS A 13 14.55 -14.46 -24.39
CA CYS A 13 13.93 -13.70 -23.33
C CYS A 13 14.84 -12.59 -22.76
N LYS A 14 16.13 -12.59 -23.12
CA LYS A 14 17.13 -11.63 -22.63
C LYS A 14 17.27 -10.43 -23.55
N GLY A 15 17.70 -9.32 -22.96
CA GLY A 15 18.03 -8.11 -23.70
C GLY A 15 16.83 -7.33 -24.24
N PHE A 16 17.13 -6.45 -25.20
CA PHE A 16 16.16 -5.54 -25.82
C PHE A 16 15.77 -6.05 -27.21
N ASN A 17 15.10 -7.20 -27.28
CA ASN A 17 14.54 -7.75 -28.50
C ASN A 17 13.01 -7.79 -28.41
N VAL A 18 12.31 -7.85 -29.55
CA VAL A 18 10.84 -7.77 -29.63
C VAL A 18 10.18 -8.86 -28.77
N TRP A 19 10.65 -10.11 -28.89
CA TRP A 19 10.07 -11.23 -28.14
C TRP A 19 10.36 -11.13 -26.64
N GLY A 20 11.57 -10.71 -26.26
CA GLY A 20 11.96 -10.49 -24.87
C GLY A 20 11.12 -9.37 -24.23
N ILE A 21 10.88 -8.26 -24.95
CA ILE A 21 10.04 -7.17 -24.45
C ILE A 21 8.59 -7.62 -24.27
N VAL A 22 8.01 -8.34 -25.25
CA VAL A 22 6.63 -8.89 -25.12
C VAL A 22 6.53 -9.82 -23.93
N PHE A 23 7.52 -10.68 -23.72
CA PHE A 23 7.57 -11.59 -22.59
C PHE A 23 7.65 -10.84 -21.24
N LYS A 24 8.54 -9.83 -21.13
CA LYS A 24 8.66 -8.97 -19.94
C LYS A 24 7.35 -8.23 -19.65
N ILE A 25 6.70 -7.67 -20.68
CA ILE A 25 5.40 -7.01 -20.54
C ILE A 25 4.36 -7.99 -19.98
N ALA A 26 4.27 -9.20 -20.54
CA ALA A 26 3.32 -10.21 -20.07
C ALA A 26 3.50 -10.56 -18.60
N ILE A 27 4.75 -10.82 -18.15
CA ILE A 27 5.05 -11.13 -16.76
C ILE A 27 4.68 -9.96 -15.84
N VAL A 28 5.11 -8.74 -16.18
CA VAL A 28 4.87 -7.55 -15.37
C VAL A 28 3.37 -7.26 -15.26
N VAL A 29 2.62 -7.40 -16.35
CA VAL A 29 1.16 -7.19 -16.35
C VAL A 29 0.49 -8.23 -15.45
N ILE A 30 0.86 -9.51 -15.53
CA ILE A 30 0.29 -10.55 -14.69
C ILE A 30 0.59 -10.28 -13.20
N MET A 31 1.86 -10.02 -12.85
CA MET A 31 2.26 -9.78 -11.46
C MET A 31 1.59 -8.53 -10.88
N SER A 32 1.57 -7.44 -11.65
CA SER A 32 0.93 -6.19 -11.20
C SER A 32 -0.59 -6.30 -11.15
N ALA A 33 -1.20 -7.12 -12.02
CA ALA A 33 -2.63 -7.39 -11.96
C ALA A 33 -3.02 -8.14 -10.68
N ILE A 34 -2.24 -9.11 -10.25
CA ILE A 34 -2.47 -9.85 -8.99
C ILE A 34 -2.50 -8.87 -7.80
N VAL A 35 -1.47 -8.01 -7.69
CA VAL A 35 -1.42 -7.00 -6.62
C VAL A 35 -2.55 -5.98 -6.75
N GLY A 36 -2.77 -5.48 -7.97
CA GLY A 36 -3.79 -4.48 -8.24
C GLY A 36 -5.21 -4.96 -7.96
N CYS A 37 -5.53 -6.22 -8.25
CA CYS A 37 -6.81 -6.84 -7.92
C CYS A 37 -6.98 -6.96 -6.40
N GLU A 38 -5.95 -7.39 -5.68
CA GLU A 38 -5.97 -7.48 -4.23
C GLU A 38 -6.23 -6.09 -3.60
N ARG A 39 -5.54 -5.05 -4.08
CA ARG A 39 -5.72 -3.68 -3.61
C ARG A 39 -7.10 -3.12 -3.95
N ALA A 40 -7.60 -3.36 -5.18
CA ALA A 40 -8.92 -2.92 -5.61
C ALA A 40 -10.04 -3.57 -4.78
N THR A 41 -9.96 -4.86 -4.51
CA THR A 41 -10.93 -5.60 -3.69
C THR A 41 -11.04 -5.02 -2.29
N LYS A 42 -9.93 -4.55 -1.71
CA LYS A 42 -9.88 -3.94 -0.37
C LYS A 42 -10.13 -2.43 -0.37
N ARG A 43 -10.58 -1.84 -1.48
CA ARG A 43 -10.90 -0.42 -1.65
C ARG A 43 -9.76 0.53 -1.25
N HIS A 44 -8.53 0.17 -1.59
CA HIS A 44 -7.39 1.07 -1.41
C HIS A 44 -7.38 2.20 -2.45
N ALA A 45 -6.60 3.26 -2.16
CA ALA A 45 -6.53 4.47 -2.99
C ALA A 45 -6.00 4.22 -4.42
N ALA A 46 -5.04 3.30 -4.62
CA ALA A 46 -4.56 2.87 -5.92
C ALA A 46 -5.06 1.44 -6.22
N GLY A 47 -5.64 1.25 -7.40
CA GLY A 47 -6.20 -0.01 -7.87
C GLY A 47 -5.44 -0.59 -9.06
N LEU A 48 -6.07 -1.55 -9.74
CA LEU A 48 -5.51 -2.36 -10.83
C LEU A 48 -4.76 -1.53 -11.88
N ARG A 49 -5.39 -0.50 -12.43
CA ARG A 49 -4.81 0.31 -13.52
C ARG A 49 -3.52 1.00 -13.10
N THR A 50 -3.50 1.56 -11.90
CA THR A 50 -2.33 2.30 -11.39
C THR A 50 -1.14 1.36 -11.20
N PHE A 51 -1.35 0.18 -10.61
CA PHE A 51 -0.29 -0.81 -10.45
C PHE A 51 0.25 -1.30 -11.78
N MET A 52 -0.62 -1.61 -12.76
CA MET A 52 -0.20 -2.06 -14.08
C MET A 52 0.62 -0.99 -14.82
N LEU A 53 0.17 0.26 -14.81
CA LEU A 53 0.87 1.35 -15.50
C LEU A 53 2.22 1.66 -14.86
N VAL A 54 2.30 1.78 -13.53
CA VAL A 54 3.56 2.02 -12.82
C VAL A 54 4.55 0.89 -13.10
N SER A 55 4.11 -0.36 -12.99
CA SER A 55 4.96 -1.53 -13.23
C SER A 55 5.47 -1.60 -14.67
N LEU A 56 4.61 -1.31 -15.64
CA LEU A 56 4.97 -1.33 -17.06
C LEU A 56 6.01 -0.23 -17.40
N ILE A 57 5.79 0.99 -16.92
CA ILE A 57 6.73 2.11 -17.11
C ILE A 57 8.08 1.78 -16.45
N SER A 58 8.07 1.23 -15.24
CA SER A 58 9.30 0.88 -14.51
C SER A 58 10.11 -0.20 -15.21
N MET A 59 9.44 -1.22 -15.75
CA MET A 59 10.09 -2.27 -16.52
C MET A 59 10.68 -1.72 -17.83
N LEU A 60 9.92 -0.89 -18.56
CA LEU A 60 10.40 -0.29 -19.81
C LEU A 60 11.60 0.63 -19.55
N ALA A 61 11.59 1.43 -18.48
CA ALA A 61 12.73 2.27 -18.10
C ALA A 61 13.99 1.42 -17.85
N ALA A 62 13.85 0.31 -17.14
CA ALA A 62 14.95 -0.60 -16.89
C ALA A 62 15.47 -1.30 -18.17
N ALA A 63 14.56 -1.72 -19.06
CA ALA A 63 14.93 -2.32 -20.34
C ALA A 63 15.67 -1.32 -21.24
N VAL A 64 15.24 -0.06 -21.26
CA VAL A 64 15.92 1.02 -22.02
C VAL A 64 17.31 1.28 -21.45
N ASP A 65 17.46 1.41 -20.13
CA ASP A 65 18.78 1.61 -19.51
C ASP A 65 19.69 0.42 -19.76
N GLY A 66 19.17 -0.81 -19.67
CA GLY A 66 19.93 -2.02 -20.01
C GLY A 66 20.44 -2.01 -21.46
N TYR A 67 19.59 -1.60 -22.40
CA TYR A 67 19.95 -1.45 -23.81
C TYR A 67 21.03 -0.37 -24.03
N MET A 68 20.86 0.80 -23.39
CA MET A 68 21.81 1.91 -23.49
C MET A 68 23.19 1.55 -22.92
N ILE A 69 23.22 0.83 -21.80
CA ILE A 69 24.46 0.34 -21.18
C ILE A 69 25.14 -0.70 -22.10
N GLY A 70 24.38 -1.68 -22.60
CA GLY A 70 24.92 -2.76 -23.41
C GLY A 70 25.37 -2.33 -24.81
N THR A 71 24.67 -1.38 -25.45
CA THR A 71 24.93 -0.98 -26.84
C THR A 71 25.85 0.22 -26.94
N PHE A 72 25.67 1.22 -26.07
CA PHE A 72 26.41 2.49 -26.13
C PHE A 72 27.42 2.68 -25.00
N GLY A 73 27.57 1.69 -24.11
CA GLY A 73 28.50 1.78 -22.98
C GLY A 73 28.13 2.88 -21.99
N ALA A 74 26.83 3.20 -21.85
CA ALA A 74 26.36 4.18 -20.88
C ALA A 74 26.80 3.78 -19.46
N LYS A 75 27.32 4.74 -18.68
CA LYS A 75 27.84 4.48 -17.33
C LYS A 75 26.77 4.65 -16.23
N PHE A 76 25.59 5.15 -16.57
CA PHE A 76 24.54 5.50 -15.60
C PHE A 76 23.17 5.01 -16.08
N SER A 77 22.38 4.55 -15.12
CA SER A 77 20.96 4.18 -15.30
C SER A 77 20.08 5.41 -15.13
N PHE A 78 19.93 6.20 -16.19
CA PHE A 78 19.20 7.47 -16.14
C PHE A 78 17.67 7.26 -16.08
N ALA A 79 17.12 6.36 -16.92
CA ALA A 79 15.69 6.14 -16.99
C ALA A 79 15.12 5.49 -15.71
N ILE A 80 15.86 4.57 -15.10
CA ILE A 80 15.52 4.00 -13.79
C ILE A 80 15.49 5.10 -12.74
N GLY A 81 16.52 5.95 -12.66
CA GLY A 81 16.58 7.05 -11.70
C GLY A 81 15.43 8.03 -11.86
N ALA A 82 15.12 8.44 -13.09
CA ALA A 82 14.00 9.33 -13.38
C ALA A 82 12.64 8.70 -13.01
N THR A 83 12.46 7.40 -13.25
CA THR A 83 11.24 6.67 -12.89
C THR A 83 11.06 6.61 -11.38
N ILE A 84 12.11 6.36 -10.60
CA ILE A 84 12.07 6.36 -9.14
C ILE A 84 11.67 7.74 -8.61
N ILE A 85 12.25 8.82 -9.14
CA ILE A 85 11.89 10.19 -8.74
C ILE A 85 10.42 10.50 -9.10
N GLY A 86 9.99 10.15 -10.31
CA GLY A 86 8.61 10.33 -10.74
C GLY A 86 7.62 9.56 -9.86
N LEU A 87 7.96 8.32 -9.48
CA LEU A 87 7.15 7.53 -8.58
C LEU A 87 7.08 8.14 -7.17
N ALA A 88 8.17 8.75 -6.67
CA ALA A 88 8.17 9.43 -5.38
C ALA A 88 7.13 10.57 -5.36
N ILE A 89 7.03 11.34 -6.43
CA ILE A 89 6.03 12.42 -6.58
C ILE A 89 4.61 11.84 -6.61
N VAL A 90 4.36 10.81 -7.41
CA VAL A 90 3.05 10.15 -7.50
C VAL A 90 2.64 9.54 -6.16
N SER A 91 3.56 8.86 -5.50
CA SER A 91 3.33 8.22 -4.19
C SER A 91 3.02 9.22 -3.09
N SER A 92 3.66 10.38 -3.10
CA SER A 92 3.38 11.47 -2.17
C SER A 92 1.90 11.91 -2.24
N ASN A 93 1.34 11.95 -3.45
CA ASN A 93 -0.05 12.33 -3.66
C ASN A 93 -1.06 11.24 -3.24
N THR A 94 -0.62 10.00 -3.02
CA THR A 94 -1.51 8.93 -2.53
C THR A 94 -1.66 8.91 -1.01
N ILE A 95 -0.79 9.64 -0.31
CA ILE A 95 -0.82 9.78 1.14
C ILE A 95 -1.73 10.96 1.49
N LEU A 96 -2.87 10.67 2.10
CA LEU A 96 -3.86 11.67 2.50
C LEU A 96 -3.86 11.80 4.02
N TYR A 97 -3.81 13.03 4.49
CA TYR A 97 -4.10 13.35 5.88
C TYR A 97 -5.60 13.28 6.10
N SER A 98 -6.03 12.40 6.99
CA SER A 98 -7.41 12.39 7.48
C SER A 98 -7.54 13.35 8.66
N SER A 99 -8.74 13.93 8.85
CA SER A 99 -9.08 14.73 10.05
C SER A 99 -8.87 13.98 11.36
N LYS A 100 -8.67 12.66 11.31
CA LYS A 100 -8.43 11.78 12.46
C LYS A 100 -6.96 11.57 12.79
N SER A 101 -6.07 12.48 12.43
CA SER A 101 -4.60 12.32 12.60
C SER A 101 -4.03 11.01 12.04
N GLN A 102 -4.79 10.31 11.19
CA GLN A 102 -4.38 9.05 10.58
C GLN A 102 -3.91 9.29 9.15
N LEU A 103 -2.71 8.80 8.85
CA LEU A 103 -2.18 8.77 7.49
C LEU A 103 -2.84 7.62 6.72
N LYS A 104 -3.72 7.96 5.77
CA LYS A 104 -4.30 6.99 4.84
C LYS A 104 -3.47 6.90 3.57
N GLY A 105 -3.36 5.71 2.98
CA GLY A 105 -2.65 5.51 1.72
C GLY A 105 -1.17 5.13 1.85
N LEU A 106 -0.60 5.11 3.06
CA LEU A 106 0.81 4.78 3.28
C LEU A 106 1.17 3.39 2.73
N THR A 107 0.40 2.36 3.06
CA THR A 107 0.61 1.00 2.56
C THR A 107 0.47 0.92 1.03
N THR A 108 -0.45 1.70 0.44
CA THR A 108 -0.62 1.76 -1.01
C THR A 108 0.59 2.40 -1.68
N SER A 109 1.11 3.47 -1.09
CA SER A 109 2.33 4.15 -1.57
C SER A 109 3.53 3.20 -1.55
N VAL A 110 3.75 2.50 -0.42
CA VAL A 110 4.82 1.49 -0.29
C VAL A 110 4.61 0.33 -1.27
N ALA A 111 3.36 -0.08 -1.50
CA ALA A 111 3.06 -1.15 -2.45
C ALA A 111 3.39 -0.75 -3.91
N LEU A 112 3.16 0.50 -4.31
CA LEU A 112 3.58 1.01 -5.62
C LEU A 112 5.11 0.98 -5.78
N TRP A 113 5.86 1.35 -4.72
CA TRP A 113 7.31 1.25 -4.70
C TRP A 113 7.81 -0.18 -4.85
N GLY A 114 7.22 -1.12 -4.12
CA GLY A 114 7.58 -2.53 -4.20
C GLY A 114 7.39 -3.08 -5.61
N MET A 115 6.25 -2.79 -6.25
CA MET A 115 5.99 -3.22 -7.63
C MET A 115 6.88 -2.55 -8.66
N CYS A 116 7.24 -1.28 -8.46
CA CYS A 116 8.22 -0.59 -9.30
C CYS A 116 9.57 -1.31 -9.29
N LEU A 117 10.11 -1.59 -8.09
CA LEU A 117 11.41 -2.26 -7.95
C LEU A 117 11.39 -3.69 -8.53
N ILE A 118 10.33 -4.46 -8.30
CA ILE A 118 10.15 -5.79 -8.89
C ILE A 118 10.13 -5.71 -10.42
N SER A 119 9.42 -4.73 -10.97
CA SER A 119 9.35 -4.53 -12.41
C SER A 119 10.68 -4.10 -13.04
N ILE A 120 11.49 -3.31 -12.31
CA ILE A 120 12.86 -2.97 -12.71
C ILE A 120 13.73 -4.23 -12.80
N LEU A 121 13.63 -5.17 -11.85
CA LEU A 121 14.36 -6.43 -11.91
C LEU A 121 14.02 -7.24 -13.16
N ILE A 122 12.74 -7.29 -13.54
CA ILE A 122 12.29 -7.97 -14.77
C ILE A 122 12.86 -7.25 -16.02
N GLY A 123 12.85 -5.93 -16.01
CA GLY A 123 13.43 -5.12 -17.09
C GLY A 123 14.93 -5.39 -17.33
N LEU A 124 15.66 -5.68 -16.25
CA LEU A 124 17.09 -6.02 -16.23
C LEU A 124 17.39 -7.52 -16.41
N ASP A 125 16.43 -8.32 -16.85
CA ASP A 125 16.57 -9.78 -17.03
C ASP A 125 16.85 -10.60 -15.76
N LEU A 126 16.53 -10.04 -14.58
CA LEU A 126 16.72 -10.69 -13.27
C LEU A 126 15.42 -11.36 -12.81
N TYR A 127 14.90 -12.34 -13.57
CA TYR A 127 13.61 -12.98 -13.35
C TYR A 127 13.55 -13.77 -12.03
N THR A 128 14.64 -14.48 -11.68
CA THR A 128 14.70 -15.25 -10.42
C THR A 128 14.60 -14.32 -9.22
N ALA A 129 15.35 -13.22 -9.21
CA ALA A 129 15.30 -12.24 -8.14
C ALA A 129 13.93 -11.57 -8.07
N ALA A 130 13.34 -11.22 -9.22
CA ALA A 130 12.00 -10.63 -9.30
C ALA A 130 10.92 -11.56 -8.74
N LEU A 131 10.98 -12.86 -9.03
CA LEU A 131 10.01 -13.83 -8.54
C LEU A 131 10.11 -14.02 -7.02
N ILE A 132 11.32 -14.13 -6.48
CA ILE A 132 11.56 -14.24 -5.03
C ILE A 132 11.07 -12.96 -4.33
N ALA A 133 11.43 -11.78 -4.86
CA ALA A 133 10.98 -10.51 -4.32
C ALA A 133 9.45 -10.37 -4.36
N PHE A 134 8.82 -10.79 -5.44
CA PHE A 134 7.36 -10.78 -5.58
C PHE A 134 6.68 -11.70 -4.58
N ALA A 135 7.19 -12.92 -4.40
CA ALA A 135 6.65 -13.87 -3.42
C ALA A 135 6.74 -13.31 -2.00
N ALA A 136 7.89 -12.76 -1.61
CA ALA A 136 8.08 -12.11 -0.32
C ALA A 136 7.16 -10.89 -0.16
N PHE A 137 7.03 -10.08 -1.20
CA PHE A 137 6.17 -8.91 -1.23
C PHE A 137 4.69 -9.28 -1.05
N MET A 138 4.20 -10.29 -1.78
CA MET A 138 2.83 -10.79 -1.64
C MET A 138 2.57 -11.37 -0.26
N LEU A 139 3.53 -12.07 0.32
CA LEU A 139 3.44 -12.60 1.68
C LEU A 139 3.31 -11.46 2.70
N CYS A 140 4.07 -10.38 2.55
CA CYS A 140 3.93 -9.20 3.41
C CYS A 140 2.57 -8.50 3.24
N LEU A 141 2.08 -8.37 2.00
CA LEU A 141 0.81 -7.68 1.74
C LEU A 141 -0.43 -8.45 2.21
N THR A 142 -0.41 -9.77 2.12
CA THR A 142 -1.59 -10.61 2.37
C THR A 142 -1.45 -11.50 3.60
N GLY A 143 -0.25 -12.07 3.82
CA GLY A 143 -0.02 -13.07 4.85
C GLY A 143 -0.10 -12.51 6.27
N PHE A 144 0.31 -11.26 6.48
CA PHE A 144 0.30 -10.63 7.81
C PHE A 144 -1.03 -9.99 8.19
N MET A 145 -2.05 -10.02 7.34
CA MET A 145 -3.37 -9.47 7.66
C MET A 145 -4.10 -10.22 8.77
N ASN A 146 -4.05 -11.53 8.77
CA ASN A 146 -4.71 -12.34 9.81
C ASN A 146 -4.08 -12.14 11.21
N PRO A 147 -2.74 -12.15 11.37
CA PRO A 147 -2.10 -11.77 12.61
C PRO A 147 -2.41 -10.34 13.06
N GLU A 148 -2.44 -9.38 12.14
CA GLU A 148 -2.79 -7.98 12.46
C GLU A 148 -4.21 -7.86 13.01
N TYR A 149 -5.16 -8.57 12.41
CA TYR A 149 -6.55 -8.61 12.88
C TYR A 149 -6.67 -9.25 14.27
N ALA A 150 -5.91 -10.33 14.51
CA ALA A 150 -5.84 -11.00 15.81
C ALA A 150 -5.21 -10.12 16.89
N LEU A 151 -4.18 -9.34 16.54
CA LEU A 151 -3.55 -8.36 17.43
C LEU A 151 -4.48 -7.18 17.72
N LYS A 152 -5.16 -6.64 16.71
CA LYS A 152 -6.16 -5.58 16.90
C LYS A 152 -7.32 -6.03 17.79
N ARG A 153 -7.78 -7.28 17.63
CA ARG A 153 -8.84 -7.86 18.48
C ARG A 153 -8.41 -8.03 19.94
N ARG A 154 -7.11 -8.14 20.22
CA ARG A 154 -6.54 -8.17 21.58
C ARG A 154 -6.25 -6.78 22.14
N SER A 155 -6.29 -5.75 21.31
CA SER A 155 -6.11 -4.37 21.73
C SER A 155 -7.28 -3.94 22.63
N ASN A 156 -6.96 -3.23 23.70
CA ASN A 156 -7.95 -2.63 24.58
C ASN A 156 -8.44 -1.26 24.06
N HIS A 157 -7.96 -0.84 22.86
CA HIS A 157 -8.34 0.41 22.24
C HIS A 157 -9.45 0.17 21.22
N PHE A 158 -10.49 0.98 21.25
CA PHE A 158 -11.55 0.97 20.27
C PHE A 158 -12.06 2.39 20.00
N GLU A 159 -12.55 2.61 18.81
CA GLU A 159 -13.09 3.89 18.37
C GLU A 159 -14.59 3.78 18.18
N ILE A 160 -15.32 4.76 18.69
CA ILE A 160 -16.78 4.87 18.51
C ILE A 160 -17.11 6.15 17.75
N HIS A 161 -18.15 6.06 16.93
CA HIS A 161 -18.75 7.23 16.29
C HIS A 161 -20.03 7.57 17.03
N LEU A 162 -20.07 8.78 17.60
CA LEU A 162 -21.18 9.26 18.38
C LEU A 162 -21.88 10.37 17.62
N GLU A 163 -23.17 10.20 17.34
CA GLU A 163 -24.03 11.21 16.73
C GLU A 163 -24.89 11.86 17.82
N LEU A 164 -24.74 13.16 18.00
CA LEU A 164 -25.46 13.92 19.01
C LEU A 164 -26.29 15.04 18.35
N THR A 165 -27.49 15.24 18.87
CA THR A 165 -28.37 16.36 18.50
C THR A 165 -28.01 17.66 19.21
N SER A 166 -27.26 17.58 20.32
CA SER A 166 -26.84 18.74 21.12
C SER A 166 -25.40 18.58 21.60
N LYS A 167 -24.64 19.70 21.59
CA LYS A 167 -23.29 19.73 22.16
C LYS A 167 -23.23 19.39 23.66
N ASN A 168 -24.27 19.73 24.41
CA ASN A 168 -24.31 19.48 25.85
C ASN A 168 -24.35 17.97 26.17
N SER A 169 -24.95 17.16 25.31
CA SER A 169 -25.01 15.69 25.47
C SER A 169 -23.64 15.02 25.44
N LEU A 170 -22.60 15.70 24.91
CA LEU A 170 -21.24 15.18 24.94
C LEU A 170 -20.68 15.11 26.37
N GLN A 171 -20.98 16.09 27.21
CA GLN A 171 -20.53 16.10 28.61
C GLN A 171 -21.15 14.95 29.42
N ASP A 172 -22.44 14.69 29.21
CA ASP A 172 -23.14 13.57 29.83
C ASP A 172 -22.56 12.22 29.40
N PHE A 173 -22.25 12.12 28.11
CA PHE A 173 -21.59 10.94 27.57
C PHE A 173 -20.19 10.74 28.18
N ILE A 174 -19.35 11.78 28.27
CA ILE A 174 -18.02 11.72 28.90
C ILE A 174 -18.12 11.29 30.35
N ALA A 175 -19.10 11.81 31.09
CA ALA A 175 -19.33 11.44 32.49
C ALA A 175 -19.74 9.96 32.62
N ALA A 176 -20.59 9.46 31.73
CA ALA A 176 -21.00 8.06 31.70
C ALA A 176 -19.81 7.11 31.37
N VAL A 177 -19.00 7.45 30.37
CA VAL A 177 -17.82 6.69 29.97
C VAL A 177 -16.81 6.57 31.11
N ARG A 178 -16.58 7.67 31.85
CA ARG A 178 -15.69 7.66 33.01
C ARG A 178 -16.23 6.81 34.17
N LYS A 179 -17.55 6.83 34.38
CA LYS A 179 -18.20 5.97 35.41
C LYS A 179 -18.07 4.48 35.07
N LEU A 180 -18.00 4.13 33.79
CA LEU A 180 -17.76 2.78 33.30
C LEU A 180 -16.28 2.34 33.39
N GLY A 181 -15.38 3.18 33.90
CA GLY A 181 -13.96 2.84 34.03
C GLY A 181 -13.20 2.85 32.68
N LEU A 182 -13.76 3.46 31.64
CA LEU A 182 -13.11 3.63 30.36
C LEU A 182 -12.30 4.93 30.35
N LYS A 183 -11.13 4.89 29.74
CA LYS A 183 -10.29 6.06 29.51
C LYS A 183 -10.58 6.62 28.13
N ILE A 184 -10.82 7.92 28.05
CA ILE A 184 -10.97 8.64 26.79
C ILE A 184 -9.56 9.10 26.40
N ASP A 185 -9.08 8.67 25.24
CA ASP A 185 -7.76 9.02 24.72
C ASP A 185 -7.86 10.23 23.80
N ASP A 186 -8.90 10.31 22.96
CA ASP A 186 -9.10 11.41 22.02
C ASP A 186 -10.58 11.63 21.70
N ILE A 187 -10.95 12.88 21.37
CA ILE A 187 -12.31 13.29 20.96
C ILE A 187 -12.17 14.22 19.76
N GLU A 188 -12.58 13.80 18.57
CA GLU A 188 -12.58 14.60 17.37
C GLU A 188 -14.00 14.91 16.89
N LEU A 189 -14.29 16.16 16.56
CA LEU A 189 -15.52 16.57 15.88
C LEU A 189 -15.37 16.36 14.38
N ASN A 190 -16.27 15.58 13.79
CA ASN A 190 -16.31 15.39 12.34
C ASN A 190 -17.01 16.58 11.67
N THR A 191 -16.21 17.49 11.12
CA THR A 191 -16.71 18.73 10.48
C THR A 191 -17.50 18.48 9.20
N ALA A 192 -17.41 17.30 8.58
CA ALA A 192 -18.13 16.97 7.35
C ALA A 192 -19.66 16.95 7.55
N TYR A 193 -20.14 16.82 8.77
CA TYR A 193 -21.56 16.74 9.11
C TYR A 193 -22.10 18.04 9.76
N MET A 194 -21.34 19.12 9.82
CA MET A 194 -21.76 20.36 10.47
C MET A 194 -23.04 20.97 9.89
N ASN A 195 -23.37 20.70 8.62
CA ASN A 195 -24.56 21.23 7.95
C ASN A 195 -25.80 20.31 8.08
N SER A 196 -25.69 19.17 8.72
CA SER A 196 -26.80 18.21 8.89
C SER A 196 -27.63 18.43 10.17
N GLY A 197 -27.25 19.40 11.00
CA GLY A 197 -27.88 19.62 12.32
C GLY A 197 -27.47 18.59 13.39
N LEU A 198 -26.54 17.68 13.06
CA LEU A 198 -26.00 16.67 13.96
C LEU A 198 -24.54 16.97 14.29
N TYR A 199 -24.15 16.72 15.51
CA TYR A 199 -22.77 16.78 15.97
C TYR A 199 -22.20 15.37 16.00
N VAL A 200 -21.38 15.01 15.02
CA VAL A 200 -20.75 13.68 14.93
C VAL A 200 -19.36 13.74 15.51
N TYR A 201 -19.12 12.96 16.56
CA TYR A 201 -17.83 12.84 17.21
C TYR A 201 -17.22 11.46 16.97
N SER A 202 -15.93 11.40 16.70
CA SER A 202 -15.13 10.20 16.78
C SER A 202 -14.37 10.20 18.10
N ILE A 203 -14.59 9.19 18.93
CA ILE A 203 -14.03 9.11 20.27
C ILE A 203 -13.20 7.84 20.39
N ALA A 204 -11.91 8.01 20.69
CA ALA A 204 -11.01 6.90 20.97
C ALA A 204 -11.06 6.57 22.47
N LEU A 205 -11.32 5.31 22.77
CA LEU A 205 -11.49 4.80 24.12
C LEU A 205 -10.51 3.65 24.42
N THR A 206 -10.01 3.62 25.65
CA THR A 206 -9.20 2.52 26.17
C THR A 206 -9.88 1.86 27.35
N ILE A 207 -9.96 0.52 27.31
CA ILE A 207 -10.46 -0.28 28.44
C ILE A 207 -9.34 -0.40 29.48
N VAL A 208 -9.54 0.21 30.66
CA VAL A 208 -8.57 0.16 31.77
C VAL A 208 -8.83 -1.03 32.69
N SER A 209 -10.10 -1.45 32.83
CA SER A 209 -10.52 -2.54 33.71
C SER A 209 -10.66 -3.86 32.98
N GLY A 210 -10.14 -4.96 33.55
CA GLY A 210 -10.17 -6.31 32.96
C GLY A 210 -11.56 -6.96 32.84
N GLU A 211 -12.61 -6.36 33.41
CA GLU A 211 -13.97 -6.92 33.41
C GLU A 211 -14.71 -6.76 32.06
N PHE A 212 -14.33 -5.79 31.24
CA PHE A 212 -14.99 -5.53 29.95
C PHE A 212 -14.56 -6.44 28.77
N LYS A 213 -13.56 -7.29 28.97
CA LYS A 213 -13.04 -8.18 27.90
C LYS A 213 -14.03 -9.24 27.39
N LYS A 214 -15.18 -9.42 27.99
CA LYS A 214 -16.13 -10.52 27.68
C LYS A 214 -17.40 -10.10 26.93
N ALA A 215 -17.59 -8.84 26.58
CA ALA A 215 -18.86 -8.33 26.07
C ALA A 215 -18.82 -7.84 24.59
N VAL A 216 -17.80 -8.25 23.80
CA VAL A 216 -17.76 -7.97 22.35
C VAL A 216 -17.59 -9.27 21.55
#